data_6a02a7037dce2d7776fac11e33ca28e5
#
_entry.id   6a02a7037dce2d7776fac11e33ca28e5
#
_cell.length_a   1.000
_cell.length_b   1.000
_cell.length_c   1.000
_cell.angle_alpha   90.00
_cell.angle_beta   90.00
_cell.angle_gamma   90.00
#
_symmetry.space_group_name_H-M   'P 1'
#
loop_
_entity.id
_entity.type
_entity.pdbx_description
1 polymer ?
#
loop_
_entity_poly.entity_id
_entity_poly.type
_entity_poly.pdbx_seq_one_letter_code
_entity_poly.pdbx_strand_id
1 'polypeptide(L)'
;MPHLVSILIPAYNAERWIADSIKSALSQTWVKKEIIVVDDGSSDNTLEIAKTFESKTVKVIAQRNMGACGARNRALTLAQGTYIQFLDADDLLAPDKISQQLKGRNNNSDARTLLTSAFGKFFFCQHRAQFRPDSLWQDLAPVDWILKKFMENVWMNPAAWLVSRRLTELAGPWDERLSPSGSDDGEYMCRLVARSEEVKFVPEAKCYYRVGNVGTLSSRKSDSALNALFLSLCLCIEHLRSLEDSERTRLACVRFLQNSLFYFYPEKVEIVNKARDLARSLGGDLLPPKENLKFLLVRKVFGWKRGKKIMVTLRKRKLAMAVKWDEMLYRVNGLLG
;
A
#
# COMPACT_ATOMS: atom_id res chain seq x y z
N MET A 1 28.62 -1.81 -12.92
CA MET A 1 28.26 -3.07 -12.19
C MET A 1 26.75 -3.10 -11.97
N PRO A 2 26.08 -4.26 -11.97
CA PRO A 2 24.65 -4.29 -11.71
C PRO A 2 24.33 -3.79 -10.31
N HIS A 3 23.20 -3.09 -10.15
CA HIS A 3 22.73 -2.55 -8.87
C HIS A 3 22.41 -3.67 -7.87
N LEU A 4 22.78 -3.51 -6.60
CA LEU A 4 22.25 -4.33 -5.52
C LEU A 4 20.82 -3.85 -5.21
N VAL A 5 19.86 -4.76 -5.15
CA VAL A 5 18.47 -4.49 -4.76
C VAL A 5 18.18 -5.14 -3.42
N SER A 6 17.75 -4.35 -2.43
CA SER A 6 17.25 -4.86 -1.16
C SER A 6 15.74 -5.05 -1.24
N ILE A 7 15.26 -6.29 -1.09
CA ILE A 7 13.84 -6.62 -1.00
C ILE A 7 13.46 -6.71 0.47
N LEU A 8 12.57 -5.81 0.92
CA LEU A 8 12.22 -5.64 2.33
C LEU A 8 10.84 -6.21 2.60
N ILE A 9 10.75 -7.20 3.50
CA ILE A 9 9.52 -7.92 3.83
C ILE A 9 9.21 -7.73 5.32
N PRO A 10 8.34 -6.76 5.70
CA PRO A 10 7.81 -6.69 7.04
C PRO A 10 6.79 -7.82 7.24
N ALA A 11 6.87 -8.58 8.32
CA ALA A 11 6.00 -9.71 8.58
C ALA A 11 5.41 -9.65 9.99
N TYR A 12 4.10 -9.90 10.12
CA TYR A 12 3.40 -10.04 11.38
C TYR A 12 2.19 -10.96 11.22
N ASN A 13 2.18 -12.10 11.89
CA ASN A 13 1.13 -13.12 11.81
C ASN A 13 0.77 -13.46 10.35
N ALA A 14 1.78 -13.84 9.58
CA ALA A 14 1.73 -14.12 8.15
C ALA A 14 2.12 -15.58 7.82
N GLU A 15 2.02 -16.53 8.77
CA GLU A 15 2.45 -17.92 8.61
C GLU A 15 1.93 -18.58 7.32
N ARG A 16 0.73 -18.19 6.91
CA ARG A 16 0.07 -18.71 5.71
C ARG A 16 0.71 -18.27 4.40
N TRP A 17 1.40 -17.12 4.38
CA TRP A 17 1.78 -16.44 3.14
C TRP A 17 3.27 -16.14 3.03
N ILE A 18 3.96 -16.00 4.16
CA ILE A 18 5.35 -15.52 4.20
C ILE A 18 6.29 -16.37 3.33
N ALA A 19 6.08 -17.69 3.28
CA ALA A 19 6.87 -18.59 2.43
C ALA A 19 6.75 -18.25 0.95
N ASP A 20 5.53 -17.94 0.47
CA ASP A 20 5.27 -17.58 -0.93
C ASP A 20 5.93 -16.24 -1.28
N SER A 21 5.81 -15.25 -0.39
CA SER A 21 6.43 -13.93 -0.56
C SER A 21 7.95 -14.02 -0.65
N ILE A 22 8.60 -14.78 0.25
CA ILE A 22 10.05 -15.01 0.23
C ILE A 22 10.45 -15.76 -1.05
N LYS A 23 9.73 -16.82 -1.46
CA LYS A 23 9.99 -17.55 -2.71
C LYS A 23 9.88 -16.63 -3.93
N SER A 24 8.89 -15.73 -3.98
CA SER A 24 8.74 -14.77 -5.08
C SER A 24 9.91 -13.79 -5.16
N ALA A 25 10.47 -13.39 -4.02
CA ALA A 25 11.65 -12.55 -3.94
C ALA A 25 12.94 -13.31 -4.36
N LEU A 26 13.08 -14.56 -3.94
CA LEU A 26 14.21 -15.42 -4.34
C LEU A 26 14.22 -15.70 -5.83
N SER A 27 13.04 -15.91 -6.44
CA SER A 27 12.86 -16.23 -7.87
C SER A 27 13.10 -15.04 -8.82
N GLN A 28 13.40 -13.83 -8.29
CA GLN A 28 13.68 -12.68 -9.17
C GLN A 28 14.88 -12.98 -10.08
N THR A 29 14.71 -12.74 -11.38
CA THR A 29 15.77 -12.91 -12.39
C THR A 29 16.91 -11.91 -12.24
N TRP A 30 16.70 -10.82 -11.49
CA TRP A 30 17.76 -9.92 -11.09
C TRP A 30 18.66 -10.58 -10.05
N VAL A 31 19.89 -10.90 -10.44
CA VAL A 31 20.82 -11.75 -9.65
C VAL A 31 21.33 -11.03 -8.40
N LYS A 32 21.69 -9.74 -8.50
CA LYS A 32 22.31 -8.99 -7.41
C LYS A 32 21.24 -8.44 -6.45
N LYS A 33 20.81 -9.28 -5.54
CA LYS A 33 19.76 -8.97 -4.57
C LYS A 33 20.09 -9.48 -3.17
N GLU A 34 19.51 -8.83 -2.17
CA GLU A 34 19.38 -9.30 -0.80
C GLU A 34 17.92 -9.21 -0.37
N ILE A 35 17.51 -10.08 0.54
CA ILE A 35 16.14 -10.14 1.06
C ILE A 35 16.24 -9.98 2.58
N ILE A 36 15.51 -9.02 3.12
CA ILE A 36 15.48 -8.73 4.55
C ILE A 36 14.06 -8.91 5.03
N VAL A 37 13.84 -9.96 5.81
CA VAL A 37 12.56 -10.24 6.48
C VAL A 37 12.65 -9.74 7.91
N VAL A 38 11.69 -8.90 8.32
CA VAL A 38 11.59 -8.42 9.70
C VAL A 38 10.28 -8.95 10.28
N ASP A 39 10.40 -9.94 11.16
CA ASP A 39 9.28 -10.42 11.96
C ASP A 39 9.00 -9.45 13.11
N ASP A 40 7.83 -8.85 13.10
CA ASP A 40 7.41 -7.81 14.04
C ASP A 40 6.68 -8.40 15.27
N GLY A 41 7.27 -9.44 15.86
CA GLY A 41 6.76 -10.08 17.07
C GLY A 41 5.51 -10.94 16.80
N SER A 42 5.54 -11.77 15.76
CA SER A 42 4.46 -12.70 15.44
C SER A 42 4.18 -13.69 16.57
N SER A 43 2.93 -14.07 16.72
CA SER A 43 2.46 -15.07 17.67
C SER A 43 2.12 -16.42 17.01
N ASP A 44 2.20 -16.49 15.69
CA ASP A 44 2.04 -17.70 14.88
C ASP A 44 3.41 -18.21 14.40
N ASN A 45 3.46 -19.17 13.48
CA ASN A 45 4.70 -19.77 12.98
C ASN A 45 5.43 -18.90 11.92
N THR A 46 5.11 -17.62 11.80
CA THR A 46 5.72 -16.72 10.79
C THR A 46 7.25 -16.70 10.88
N LEU A 47 7.79 -16.50 12.10
CA LEU A 47 9.24 -16.41 12.31
C LEU A 47 9.93 -17.74 12.00
N GLU A 48 9.39 -18.85 12.47
CA GLU A 48 9.93 -20.19 12.22
C GLU A 48 9.97 -20.50 10.73
N ILE A 49 8.88 -20.23 10.02
CA ILE A 49 8.81 -20.41 8.57
C ILE A 49 9.83 -19.53 7.85
N ALA A 50 9.92 -18.24 8.21
CA ALA A 50 10.87 -17.31 7.60
C ALA A 50 12.32 -17.78 7.79
N LYS A 51 12.69 -18.27 8.98
CA LYS A 51 14.02 -18.78 9.30
C LYS A 51 14.44 -19.98 8.45
N THR A 52 13.51 -20.80 7.95
CA THR A 52 13.85 -21.90 7.03
C THR A 52 14.48 -21.42 5.72
N PHE A 53 14.32 -20.14 5.37
CA PHE A 53 14.88 -19.52 4.16
C PHE A 53 16.20 -18.77 4.42
N GLU A 54 16.71 -18.71 5.66
CA GLU A 54 17.95 -18.01 5.97
C GLU A 54 19.11 -18.53 5.13
N SER A 55 19.87 -17.62 4.56
CA SER A 55 20.98 -17.92 3.65
C SER A 55 21.88 -16.69 3.49
N LYS A 56 22.89 -16.77 2.64
CA LYS A 56 23.70 -15.59 2.25
C LYS A 56 22.87 -14.47 1.60
N THR A 57 21.72 -14.80 1.01
CA THR A 57 20.84 -13.84 0.31
C THR A 57 19.65 -13.41 1.18
N VAL A 58 19.21 -14.24 2.12
CA VAL A 58 18.03 -13.98 2.96
C VAL A 58 18.47 -13.81 4.41
N LYS A 59 18.16 -12.66 4.98
CA LYS A 59 18.37 -12.32 6.38
C LYS A 59 17.02 -12.19 7.09
N VAL A 60 16.85 -12.90 8.21
CA VAL A 60 15.62 -12.85 9.03
C VAL A 60 15.93 -12.22 10.37
N ILE A 61 15.16 -11.21 10.76
CA ILE A 61 15.30 -10.46 11.99
C ILE A 61 14.01 -10.52 12.76
N ALA A 62 14.04 -10.90 14.03
CA ALA A 62 12.92 -10.77 14.95
C ALA A 62 13.04 -9.48 15.76
N GLN A 63 11.91 -8.82 15.99
CA GLN A 63 11.79 -7.69 16.91
C GLN A 63 10.51 -7.76 17.73
N ARG A 64 10.40 -6.96 18.80
CA ARG A 64 9.11 -6.74 19.45
C ARG A 64 8.18 -5.99 18.50
N ASN A 65 6.87 -6.19 18.63
CA ASN A 65 5.90 -5.52 17.77
C ASN A 65 5.99 -3.99 17.87
N MET A 66 6.36 -3.35 16.77
CA MET A 66 6.46 -1.90 16.59
C MET A 66 5.53 -1.39 15.48
N GLY A 67 4.74 -2.29 14.90
CA GLY A 67 3.85 -2.01 13.78
C GLY A 67 4.56 -2.01 12.43
N ALA A 68 3.77 -1.96 11.36
CA ALA A 68 4.26 -2.09 9.98
C ALA A 68 5.35 -1.06 9.62
N CYS A 69 5.18 0.21 10.04
CA CYS A 69 6.17 1.26 9.80
C CYS A 69 7.50 0.96 10.52
N GLY A 70 7.45 0.53 11.80
CA GLY A 70 8.62 0.17 12.56
C GLY A 70 9.38 -1.00 11.94
N ALA A 71 8.67 -2.04 11.47
CA ALA A 71 9.27 -3.17 10.77
C ALA A 71 9.92 -2.75 9.44
N ARG A 72 9.26 -1.90 8.64
CA ARG A 72 9.83 -1.35 7.39
C ARG A 72 11.05 -0.47 7.67
N ASN A 73 11.01 0.36 8.69
CA ASN A 73 12.15 1.18 9.12
C ASN A 73 13.34 0.31 9.52
N ARG A 74 13.09 -0.74 10.31
CA ARG A 74 14.14 -1.69 10.70
C ARG A 74 14.76 -2.38 9.47
N ALA A 75 13.94 -2.80 8.51
CA ALA A 75 14.43 -3.39 7.27
C ALA A 75 15.27 -2.38 6.45
N LEU A 76 14.84 -1.11 6.35
CA LEU A 76 15.57 -0.04 5.68
C LEU A 76 16.95 0.22 6.30
N THR A 77 17.06 0.20 7.63
CA THR A 77 18.36 0.40 8.31
C THR A 77 19.37 -0.71 8.03
N LEU A 78 18.90 -1.91 7.69
CA LEU A 78 19.73 -3.08 7.39
C LEU A 78 20.04 -3.23 5.90
N ALA A 79 19.27 -2.57 5.04
CA ALA A 79 19.39 -2.64 3.60
C ALA A 79 20.71 -2.04 3.11
N GLN A 80 21.39 -2.71 2.17
CA GLN A 80 22.65 -2.28 1.55
C GLN A 80 22.49 -1.95 0.06
N GLY A 81 21.35 -2.31 -0.54
CA GLY A 81 21.05 -2.11 -1.96
C GLY A 81 20.99 -0.65 -2.37
N THR A 82 21.36 -0.36 -3.60
CA THR A 82 21.19 0.95 -4.22
C THR A 82 19.75 1.20 -4.64
N TYR A 83 18.94 0.13 -4.71
CA TYR A 83 17.50 0.18 -4.87
C TYR A 83 16.80 -0.61 -3.77
N ILE A 84 15.63 -0.14 -3.40
CA ILE A 84 14.76 -0.72 -2.37
C ILE A 84 13.45 -1.18 -3.03
N GLN A 85 13.12 -2.45 -2.81
CA GLN A 85 11.86 -3.07 -3.17
C GLN A 85 11.09 -3.38 -1.89
N PHE A 86 9.96 -2.70 -1.66
CA PHE A 86 9.05 -3.11 -0.60
C PHE A 86 8.18 -4.28 -1.07
N LEU A 87 7.93 -5.25 -0.19
CA LEU A 87 7.09 -6.40 -0.46
C LEU A 87 6.37 -6.80 0.82
N ASP A 88 5.05 -6.68 0.87
CA ASP A 88 4.27 -7.13 2.02
C ASP A 88 4.28 -8.67 2.10
N ALA A 89 4.19 -9.20 3.33
CA ALA A 89 4.39 -10.63 3.63
C ALA A 89 3.33 -11.57 3.02
N ASP A 90 2.31 -11.02 2.37
CA ASP A 90 1.23 -11.75 1.69
C ASP A 90 1.15 -11.46 0.18
N ASP A 91 2.04 -10.60 -0.34
CA ASP A 91 2.12 -10.23 -1.75
C ASP A 91 3.22 -10.98 -2.51
N LEU A 92 3.18 -10.90 -3.86
CA LEU A 92 4.15 -11.59 -4.72
C LEU A 92 4.72 -10.65 -5.80
N LEU A 93 5.97 -10.89 -6.16
CA LEU A 93 6.62 -10.27 -7.32
C LEU A 93 6.58 -11.24 -8.52
N ALA A 94 6.34 -10.76 -9.73
CA ALA A 94 6.60 -11.52 -10.93
C ALA A 94 8.13 -11.77 -11.08
N PRO A 95 8.57 -12.91 -11.61
CA PRO A 95 10.00 -13.29 -11.60
C PRO A 95 10.94 -12.26 -12.25
N ASP A 96 10.46 -11.51 -13.22
CA ASP A 96 11.24 -10.53 -13.97
C ASP A 96 10.96 -9.07 -13.58
N LYS A 97 10.14 -8.83 -12.54
CA LYS A 97 9.67 -7.49 -12.17
C LYS A 97 10.82 -6.49 -11.98
N ILE A 98 11.84 -6.85 -11.18
CA ILE A 98 12.99 -5.98 -10.89
C ILE A 98 13.83 -5.80 -12.18
N SER A 99 14.04 -6.86 -12.95
CA SER A 99 14.80 -6.79 -14.20
C SER A 99 14.14 -5.87 -15.22
N GLN A 100 12.81 -5.90 -15.34
CA GLN A 100 12.06 -5.00 -16.24
C GLN A 100 12.18 -3.54 -15.80
N GLN A 101 12.05 -3.27 -14.51
CA GLN A 101 12.15 -1.89 -13.99
C GLN A 101 13.57 -1.30 -14.12
N LEU A 102 14.62 -2.13 -14.05
CA LEU A 102 16.01 -1.68 -14.15
C LEU A 102 16.58 -1.78 -15.56
N LYS A 103 15.82 -2.27 -16.55
CA LYS A 103 16.26 -2.41 -17.94
C LYS A 103 16.64 -1.07 -18.54
N GLY A 104 17.88 -0.99 -19.09
CA GLY A 104 18.38 0.22 -19.76
C GLY A 104 18.72 1.40 -18.85
N ARG A 105 18.74 1.20 -17.50
CA ARG A 105 19.04 2.27 -16.55
C ARG A 105 20.51 2.28 -16.16
N ASN A 106 21.10 3.47 -16.23
CA ASN A 106 22.50 3.74 -15.87
C ASN A 106 22.59 4.48 -14.53
N ASN A 107 23.71 4.26 -13.83
CA ASN A 107 23.94 4.52 -12.40
C ASN A 107 23.71 5.96 -11.89
N ASN A 108 23.59 7.02 -12.71
CA ASN A 108 23.65 8.40 -12.20
C ASN A 108 22.51 9.32 -12.62
N SER A 109 21.76 9.05 -13.67
CA SER A 109 20.69 9.94 -14.12
C SER A 109 19.34 9.75 -13.43
N ASP A 110 19.14 8.59 -12.76
CA ASP A 110 17.83 8.16 -12.30
C ASP A 110 17.71 8.11 -10.76
N ALA A 111 18.61 8.76 -10.01
CA ALA A 111 18.63 8.68 -8.55
C ALA A 111 17.36 9.22 -7.87
N ARG A 112 16.60 10.07 -8.56
CA ARG A 112 15.33 10.64 -8.09
C ARG A 112 14.14 10.28 -8.97
N THR A 113 14.31 9.28 -9.86
CA THR A 113 13.17 8.67 -10.58
C THR A 113 12.52 7.60 -9.71
N LEU A 114 11.22 7.70 -9.49
CA LEU A 114 10.43 6.66 -8.85
C LEU A 114 9.89 5.69 -9.90
N LEU A 115 10.28 4.42 -9.80
CA LEU A 115 9.82 3.38 -10.73
C LEU A 115 8.59 2.70 -10.17
N THR A 116 7.54 2.64 -10.99
CA THR A 116 6.29 1.95 -10.66
C THR A 116 6.01 0.84 -11.66
N SER A 117 5.08 -0.05 -11.34
CA SER A 117 4.72 -1.20 -12.17
C SER A 117 3.23 -1.52 -12.08
N ALA A 118 2.77 -2.37 -13.00
CA ALA A 118 1.43 -2.94 -12.93
C ALA A 118 1.26 -3.84 -11.71
N PHE A 119 0.07 -3.83 -11.08
CA PHE A 119 -0.28 -4.77 -10.02
C PHE A 119 -1.63 -5.43 -10.28
N GLY A 120 -1.70 -6.73 -10.03
CA GLY A 120 -2.91 -7.53 -10.17
C GLY A 120 -3.46 -7.95 -8.82
N LYS A 121 -4.78 -7.86 -8.62
CA LYS A 121 -5.46 -8.32 -7.40
C LYS A 121 -5.82 -9.79 -7.52
N PHE A 122 -5.48 -10.60 -6.50
CA PHE A 122 -5.81 -12.02 -6.45
C PHE A 122 -6.17 -12.45 -5.02
N PHE A 123 -6.74 -13.64 -4.85
CA PHE A 123 -6.98 -14.24 -3.53
C PHE A 123 -5.93 -15.34 -3.23
N PHE A 124 -6.10 -16.51 -3.84
CA PHE A 124 -5.20 -17.66 -3.70
C PHE A 124 -4.48 -17.99 -5.01
N CYS A 125 -5.23 -17.98 -6.11
CA CYS A 125 -4.73 -18.37 -7.42
C CYS A 125 -4.08 -17.17 -8.14
N GLN A 126 -2.75 -17.07 -8.10
CA GLN A 126 -1.99 -15.99 -8.74
C GLN A 126 -2.29 -15.86 -10.25
N HIS A 127 -2.47 -16.99 -10.98
CA HIS A 127 -2.78 -16.99 -12.41
C HIS A 127 -4.14 -16.37 -12.77
N ARG A 128 -5.01 -16.16 -11.76
CA ARG A 128 -6.31 -15.48 -11.88
C ARG A 128 -6.27 -14.02 -11.47
N ALA A 129 -5.08 -13.47 -11.26
CA ALA A 129 -4.92 -12.08 -10.85
C ALA A 129 -5.54 -11.12 -11.87
N GLN A 130 -6.29 -10.16 -11.38
CA GLN A 130 -6.96 -9.14 -12.19
C GLN A 130 -6.14 -7.86 -12.20
N PHE A 131 -5.55 -7.54 -13.33
CA PHE A 131 -4.89 -6.27 -13.60
C PHE A 131 -5.93 -5.28 -14.14
N ARG A 132 -6.14 -4.19 -13.41
CA ARG A 132 -7.11 -3.15 -13.78
C ARG A 132 -6.36 -1.83 -13.87
N PRO A 133 -5.97 -1.41 -15.09
CA PRO A 133 -5.29 -0.13 -15.28
C PRO A 133 -6.12 1.04 -14.74
N ASP A 134 -5.44 2.02 -14.17
CA ASP A 134 -6.00 3.30 -13.77
C ASP A 134 -5.08 4.45 -14.24
N SER A 135 -5.43 5.68 -13.90
CA SER A 135 -4.72 6.87 -14.37
C SER A 135 -3.29 7.03 -13.85
N LEU A 136 -2.87 6.20 -12.86
CA LEU A 136 -1.49 6.19 -12.37
C LEU A 136 -0.57 5.26 -13.19
N TRP A 137 -1.11 4.46 -14.11
CA TRP A 137 -0.35 3.51 -14.93
C TRP A 137 0.21 4.20 -16.17
N GLN A 138 0.97 5.24 -15.97
CA GLN A 138 1.66 6.02 -17.00
C GLN A 138 2.79 6.83 -16.38
N ASP A 139 3.69 7.37 -17.21
CA ASP A 139 4.70 8.32 -16.78
C ASP A 139 4.04 9.63 -16.38
N LEU A 140 4.40 10.17 -15.23
CA LEU A 140 3.79 11.38 -14.69
C LEU A 140 4.82 12.27 -13.98
N ALA A 141 4.60 13.57 -14.09
CA ALA A 141 5.24 14.52 -13.18
C ALA A 141 4.73 14.30 -11.74
N PRO A 142 5.55 14.55 -10.70
CA PRO A 142 5.17 14.31 -9.32
C PRO A 142 3.85 14.96 -8.91
N VAL A 143 3.64 16.21 -9.27
CA VAL A 143 2.40 16.94 -8.94
C VAL A 143 1.18 16.28 -9.59
N ASP A 144 1.28 15.89 -10.85
CA ASP A 144 0.17 15.29 -11.60
C ASP A 144 -0.17 13.88 -11.08
N TRP A 145 0.84 13.13 -10.61
CA TRP A 145 0.63 11.84 -9.98
C TRP A 145 -0.24 11.97 -8.71
N ILE A 146 0.11 12.92 -7.80
CA ILE A 146 -0.66 13.12 -6.57
C ILE A 146 -2.04 13.72 -6.88
N LEU A 147 -2.14 14.63 -7.86
CA LEU A 147 -3.42 15.17 -8.33
C LEU A 147 -4.38 14.06 -8.77
N LYS A 148 -3.92 13.14 -9.64
CA LYS A 148 -4.74 12.01 -10.10
C LYS A 148 -5.15 11.11 -8.92
N LYS A 149 -4.20 10.76 -8.04
CA LYS A 149 -4.50 9.99 -6.82
C LYS A 149 -5.63 10.61 -6.00
N PHE A 150 -5.61 11.93 -5.80
CA PHE A 150 -6.61 12.63 -4.98
C PHE A 150 -7.95 12.78 -5.68
N MET A 151 -7.94 13.20 -6.93
CA MET A 151 -9.15 13.47 -7.71
C MET A 151 -9.94 12.19 -8.02
N GLU A 152 -9.25 11.12 -8.39
CA GLU A 152 -9.85 9.88 -8.85
C GLU A 152 -9.94 8.79 -7.77
N ASN A 153 -9.35 9.06 -6.58
CA ASN A 153 -9.29 8.13 -5.46
C ASN A 153 -8.63 6.77 -5.84
N VAL A 154 -7.56 6.86 -6.61
CA VAL A 154 -6.72 5.72 -7.02
C VAL A 154 -5.52 5.57 -6.10
N TRP A 155 -4.91 4.39 -6.11
CA TRP A 155 -3.77 4.07 -5.27
C TRP A 155 -2.92 2.98 -5.91
N MET A 156 -1.71 2.81 -5.42
CA MET A 156 -0.79 1.81 -5.92
C MET A 156 -0.20 1.00 -4.76
N ASN A 157 -0.12 -0.33 -4.93
CA ASN A 157 0.44 -1.24 -3.94
C ASN A 157 1.94 -0.97 -3.73
N PRO A 158 2.49 -1.03 -2.50
CA PRO A 158 3.93 -0.84 -2.24
C PRO A 158 4.84 -1.78 -3.03
N ALA A 159 4.40 -3.02 -3.30
CA ALA A 159 5.17 -3.96 -4.11
C ALA A 159 5.34 -3.50 -5.57
N ALA A 160 4.51 -2.57 -6.07
CA ALA A 160 4.67 -2.00 -7.41
C ALA A 160 5.86 -1.04 -7.51
N TRP A 161 6.37 -0.50 -6.39
CA TRP A 161 7.44 0.48 -6.39
C TRP A 161 8.82 -0.18 -6.41
N LEU A 162 9.75 0.45 -7.10
CA LEU A 162 11.18 0.21 -6.96
C LEU A 162 11.83 1.59 -6.77
N VAL A 163 12.42 1.79 -5.61
CA VAL A 163 12.84 3.11 -5.13
C VAL A 163 14.35 3.15 -5.03
N SER A 164 15.01 4.18 -5.54
CA SER A 164 16.43 4.36 -5.30
C SER A 164 16.70 4.60 -3.80
N ARG A 165 17.85 4.16 -3.30
CA ARG A 165 18.28 4.49 -1.93
C ARG A 165 18.28 6.01 -1.71
N ARG A 166 18.79 6.76 -2.68
CA ARG A 166 18.82 8.23 -2.59
C ARG A 166 17.43 8.82 -2.36
N LEU A 167 16.41 8.31 -3.04
CA LEU A 167 15.04 8.80 -2.87
C LEU A 167 14.45 8.39 -1.51
N THR A 168 14.76 7.18 -1.00
CA THR A 168 14.35 6.78 0.36
C THR A 168 15.01 7.65 1.44
N GLU A 169 16.27 8.03 1.26
CA GLU A 169 16.99 8.94 2.15
C GLU A 169 16.38 10.34 2.18
N LEU A 170 16.01 10.87 1.00
CA LEU A 170 15.35 12.17 0.86
C LEU A 170 13.92 12.17 1.45
N ALA A 171 13.21 11.05 1.35
CA ALA A 171 11.90 10.90 1.94
C ALA A 171 11.95 10.69 3.46
N GLY A 172 13.05 10.14 3.97
CA GLY A 172 13.20 9.76 5.38
C GLY A 172 12.45 8.46 5.75
N PRO A 173 12.38 8.10 7.04
CA PRO A 173 11.75 6.88 7.51
C PRO A 173 10.22 6.92 7.36
N TRP A 174 9.58 5.75 7.40
CA TRP A 174 8.13 5.63 7.53
C TRP A 174 7.68 6.25 8.85
N ASP A 175 6.57 6.98 8.82
CA ASP A 175 6.02 7.64 10.01
C ASP A 175 5.29 6.61 10.90
N GLU A 176 5.91 6.26 12.03
CA GLU A 176 5.38 5.25 12.94
C GLU A 176 4.05 5.63 13.59
N ARG A 177 3.71 6.92 13.63
CA ARG A 177 2.40 7.40 14.10
C ARG A 177 1.25 6.88 13.22
N LEU A 178 1.54 6.46 11.99
CA LEU A 178 0.57 5.96 11.01
C LEU A 178 0.34 4.45 11.09
N SER A 179 1.21 3.70 11.76
CA SER A 179 1.12 2.22 11.88
C SER A 179 -0.27 1.69 12.27
N PRO A 180 -1.06 2.35 13.15
CA PRO A 180 -2.39 1.85 13.50
C PRO A 180 -3.42 1.89 12.37
N SER A 181 -3.23 2.74 11.35
CA SER A 181 -4.26 3.00 10.32
C SER A 181 -4.24 2.03 9.15
N GLY A 182 -3.10 1.42 8.84
CA GLY A 182 -2.90 0.71 7.58
C GLY A 182 -3.05 1.61 6.34
N SER A 183 -2.81 2.92 6.49
CA SER A 183 -2.76 3.93 5.41
C SER A 183 -1.42 4.66 5.41
N ASP A 184 -0.43 4.04 6.00
CA ASP A 184 0.96 4.45 6.07
C ASP A 184 1.64 4.43 4.68
N ASP A 185 1.29 3.46 3.84
CA ASP A 185 1.74 3.35 2.47
C ASP A 185 1.28 4.54 1.61
N GLY A 186 0.05 5.01 1.80
CA GLY A 186 -0.50 6.15 1.08
C GLY A 186 0.27 7.46 1.34
N GLU A 187 0.69 7.70 2.58
CA GLU A 187 1.50 8.85 2.96
C GLU A 187 2.94 8.69 2.45
N TYR A 188 3.57 7.55 2.72
CA TYR A 188 4.95 7.33 2.31
C TYR A 188 5.13 7.44 0.78
N MET A 189 4.15 6.93 0.00
CA MET A 189 4.15 7.07 -1.46
C MET A 189 4.02 8.54 -1.88
N CYS A 190 3.10 9.32 -1.30
CA CYS A 190 2.99 10.76 -1.59
C CYS A 190 4.31 11.49 -1.27
N ARG A 191 4.99 11.14 -0.19
CA ARG A 191 6.27 11.72 0.21
C ARG A 191 7.40 11.34 -0.73
N LEU A 192 7.48 10.08 -1.17
CA LEU A 192 8.43 9.63 -2.20
C LEU A 192 8.21 10.38 -3.52
N VAL A 193 6.96 10.47 -3.97
CA VAL A 193 6.58 11.20 -5.19
C VAL A 193 6.96 12.67 -5.06
N ALA A 194 6.67 13.31 -3.91
CA ALA A 194 7.01 14.72 -3.69
C ALA A 194 8.53 15.00 -3.66
N ARG A 195 9.35 13.99 -3.44
CA ARG A 195 10.82 14.09 -3.46
C ARG A 195 11.44 13.60 -4.78
N SER A 196 10.65 12.97 -5.64
CA SER A 196 11.10 12.52 -6.97
C SER A 196 11.14 13.67 -7.98
N GLU A 197 11.86 13.46 -9.06
CA GLU A 197 11.85 14.34 -10.24
C GLU A 197 10.82 13.88 -11.26
N GLU A 198 10.60 12.56 -11.32
CA GLU A 198 9.60 11.95 -12.20
C GLU A 198 9.12 10.62 -11.59
N VAL A 199 7.92 10.21 -12.00
CA VAL A 199 7.37 8.87 -11.73
C VAL A 199 7.26 8.16 -13.06
N LYS A 200 8.01 7.07 -13.23
CA LYS A 200 7.99 6.22 -14.43
C LYS A 200 7.25 4.95 -14.22
N PHE A 201 6.33 4.66 -15.13
CA PHE A 201 5.56 3.43 -15.15
C PHE A 201 6.18 2.41 -16.13
N VAL A 202 6.43 1.20 -15.65
CA VAL A 202 6.99 0.08 -16.44
C VAL A 202 5.91 -0.98 -16.59
N PRO A 203 5.18 -1.02 -17.72
CA PRO A 203 4.01 -1.89 -17.90
C PRO A 203 4.36 -3.39 -17.93
N GLU A 204 5.58 -3.76 -18.34
CA GLU A 204 6.08 -5.14 -18.38
C GLU A 204 6.35 -5.69 -16.98
N ALA A 205 6.74 -4.82 -16.04
CA ALA A 205 6.96 -5.19 -14.65
C ALA A 205 5.62 -5.43 -13.96
N LYS A 206 5.51 -6.53 -13.20
CA LYS A 206 4.26 -6.92 -12.54
C LYS A 206 4.49 -7.35 -11.10
N CYS A 207 3.52 -7.03 -10.23
CA CYS A 207 3.41 -7.63 -8.90
C CYS A 207 1.96 -8.03 -8.65
N TYR A 208 1.74 -8.80 -7.58
CA TYR A 208 0.44 -9.39 -7.26
C TYR A 208 0.08 -9.03 -5.84
N TYR A 209 -1.03 -8.33 -5.70
CA TYR A 209 -1.59 -7.87 -4.43
C TYR A 209 -2.65 -8.85 -3.95
N ARG A 210 -2.39 -9.50 -2.82
CA ARG A 210 -3.34 -10.44 -2.22
C ARG A 210 -4.44 -9.69 -1.49
N VAL A 211 -5.68 -10.06 -1.79
CA VAL A 211 -6.88 -9.46 -1.17
C VAL A 211 -7.70 -10.52 -0.44
N GLY A 212 -8.55 -10.09 0.48
CA GLY A 212 -9.48 -11.00 1.16
C GLY A 212 -8.96 -11.62 2.46
N ASN A 213 -7.75 -11.29 2.90
CA ASN A 213 -7.24 -11.73 4.20
C ASN A 213 -8.10 -11.16 5.34
N VAL A 214 -8.40 -12.01 6.32
CA VAL A 214 -9.13 -11.60 7.53
C VAL A 214 -8.15 -10.96 8.52
N GLY A 215 -8.54 -9.83 9.12
CA GLY A 215 -7.71 -9.19 10.17
C GLY A 215 -6.65 -8.22 9.65
N THR A 216 -6.70 -7.82 8.36
CA THR A 216 -5.77 -6.83 7.78
C THR A 216 -5.77 -5.51 8.55
N LEU A 217 -4.61 -4.85 8.62
CA LEU A 217 -4.45 -3.52 9.24
C LEU A 217 -5.46 -2.50 8.72
N SER A 218 -5.68 -2.47 7.40
CA SER A 218 -6.63 -1.58 6.72
C SER A 218 -8.10 -1.78 7.12
N SER A 219 -8.43 -2.88 7.81
CA SER A 219 -9.79 -3.15 8.31
C SER A 219 -10.04 -2.64 9.73
N ARG A 220 -9.02 -2.15 10.43
CA ARG A 220 -9.13 -1.65 11.81
C ARG A 220 -9.91 -0.35 11.87
N LYS A 221 -10.77 -0.22 12.90
CA LYS A 221 -11.63 0.95 13.12
C LYS A 221 -11.53 1.48 14.55
N SER A 222 -10.40 1.24 15.22
CA SER A 222 -10.14 1.84 16.53
C SER A 222 -9.99 3.36 16.38
N ASP A 223 -10.15 4.08 17.47
CA ASP A 223 -9.98 5.53 17.48
C ASP A 223 -8.56 5.93 17.11
N SER A 224 -7.56 5.16 17.55
CA SER A 224 -6.17 5.36 17.16
C SER A 224 -5.98 5.17 15.65
N ALA A 225 -6.60 4.15 15.03
CA ALA A 225 -6.53 3.93 13.59
C ALA A 225 -7.20 5.06 12.79
N LEU A 226 -8.33 5.59 13.25
CA LEU A 226 -9.00 6.70 12.57
C LEU A 226 -8.25 8.02 12.72
N ASN A 227 -7.63 8.30 13.89
CA ASN A 227 -6.78 9.46 14.07
C ASN A 227 -5.51 9.36 13.19
N ALA A 228 -4.87 8.19 13.11
CA ALA A 228 -3.72 7.96 12.25
C ALA A 228 -4.10 8.10 10.76
N LEU A 229 -5.28 7.61 10.35
CA LEU A 229 -5.79 7.84 8.99
C LEU A 229 -5.96 9.33 8.70
N PHE A 230 -6.56 10.10 9.61
CA PHE A 230 -6.72 11.54 9.41
C PHE A 230 -5.36 12.25 9.33
N LEU A 231 -4.41 11.89 10.18
CA LEU A 231 -3.04 12.41 10.11
C LEU A 231 -2.39 12.09 8.75
N SER A 232 -2.54 10.86 8.24
CA SER A 232 -2.05 10.47 6.91
C SER A 232 -2.64 11.36 5.80
N LEU A 233 -3.95 11.69 5.87
CA LEU A 233 -4.57 12.60 4.90
C LEU A 233 -3.97 14.00 4.97
N CYS A 234 -3.75 14.55 6.17
CA CYS A 234 -3.14 15.87 6.35
C CYS A 234 -1.72 15.92 5.76
N LEU A 235 -0.88 14.93 6.08
CA LEU A 235 0.48 14.84 5.56
C LEU A 235 0.50 14.70 4.03
N CYS A 236 -0.38 13.88 3.45
CA CYS A 236 -0.51 13.77 2.00
C CYS A 236 -0.86 15.11 1.34
N ILE A 237 -1.75 15.90 1.97
CA ILE A 237 -2.11 17.25 1.51
C ILE A 237 -0.90 18.19 1.58
N GLU A 238 -0.13 18.14 2.66
CA GLU A 238 1.10 18.93 2.81
C GLU A 238 2.12 18.58 1.72
N HIS A 239 2.29 17.29 1.39
CA HIS A 239 3.19 16.86 0.31
C HIS A 239 2.76 17.41 -1.05
N LEU A 240 1.47 17.38 -1.40
CA LEU A 240 1.00 17.97 -2.66
C LEU A 240 1.24 19.47 -2.69
N ARG A 241 0.87 20.18 -1.61
CA ARG A 241 1.02 21.63 -1.53
C ARG A 241 2.48 22.09 -1.50
N SER A 242 3.41 21.24 -1.04
CA SER A 242 4.85 21.53 -1.14
C SER A 242 5.39 21.51 -2.58
N LEU A 243 4.71 20.83 -3.49
CA LEU A 243 5.05 20.81 -4.92
C LEU A 243 4.40 21.98 -5.65
N GLU A 244 3.13 22.25 -5.36
CA GLU A 244 2.34 23.29 -6.01
C GLU A 244 1.17 23.69 -5.10
N ASP A 245 1.05 24.99 -4.78
CA ASP A 245 -0.10 25.54 -4.04
C ASP A 245 -0.92 26.45 -4.97
N SER A 246 -1.76 25.82 -5.78
CA SER A 246 -2.63 26.48 -6.76
C SER A 246 -4.10 26.11 -6.55
N GLU A 247 -5.00 26.69 -7.31
CA GLU A 247 -6.42 26.36 -7.28
C GLU A 247 -6.67 24.87 -7.57
N ARG A 248 -6.00 24.30 -8.60
CA ARG A 248 -6.18 22.89 -8.98
C ARG A 248 -5.72 21.93 -7.86
N THR A 249 -4.62 22.22 -7.16
CA THR A 249 -4.12 21.39 -6.08
C THR A 249 -4.97 21.51 -4.83
N ARG A 250 -5.46 22.71 -4.50
CA ARG A 250 -6.41 22.92 -3.39
C ARG A 250 -7.72 22.19 -3.64
N LEU A 251 -8.27 22.26 -4.84
CA LEU A 251 -9.47 21.50 -5.23
C LEU A 251 -9.25 19.99 -5.08
N ALA A 252 -8.11 19.46 -5.51
CA ALA A 252 -7.76 18.06 -5.35
C ALA A 252 -7.67 17.66 -3.87
N CYS A 253 -7.11 18.51 -3.00
CA CYS A 253 -7.06 18.27 -1.56
C CYS A 253 -8.46 18.19 -0.93
N VAL A 254 -9.35 19.13 -1.29
CA VAL A 254 -10.76 19.09 -0.85
C VAL A 254 -11.44 17.80 -1.32
N ARG A 255 -11.20 17.38 -2.58
CA ARG A 255 -11.74 16.14 -3.12
C ARG A 255 -11.22 14.91 -2.38
N PHE A 256 -9.95 14.89 -2.01
CA PHE A 256 -9.33 13.81 -1.25
C PHE A 256 -9.93 13.68 0.15
N LEU A 257 -10.14 14.81 0.84
CA LEU A 257 -10.86 14.84 2.12
C LEU A 257 -12.31 14.36 1.96
N GLN A 258 -13.00 14.81 0.93
CA GLN A 258 -14.38 14.40 0.63
C GLN A 258 -14.49 12.89 0.40
N ASN A 259 -13.57 12.29 -0.37
CA ASN A 259 -13.54 10.85 -0.63
C ASN A 259 -13.31 10.04 0.65
N SER A 260 -12.53 10.59 1.58
CA SER A 260 -12.18 9.95 2.85
C SER A 260 -13.20 10.15 3.97
N LEU A 261 -14.11 11.12 3.82
CA LEU A 261 -15.06 11.52 4.87
C LEU A 261 -15.95 10.36 5.36
N PHE A 262 -16.25 9.40 4.48
CA PHE A 262 -17.06 8.23 4.82
C PHE A 262 -16.49 7.39 5.96
N TYR A 263 -15.18 7.39 6.17
CA TYR A 263 -14.53 6.64 7.26
C TYR A 263 -14.90 7.23 8.62
N PHE A 264 -15.08 8.54 8.71
CA PHE A 264 -15.30 9.29 9.94
C PHE A 264 -16.78 9.62 10.19
N TYR A 265 -17.52 9.89 9.12
CA TYR A 265 -18.91 10.37 9.18
C TYR A 265 -19.91 9.26 9.52
N PRO A 266 -20.92 9.54 10.34
CA PRO A 266 -21.10 10.72 11.20
C PRO A 266 -20.47 10.55 12.59
N GLU A 267 -19.86 9.38 12.90
CA GLU A 267 -19.54 8.95 14.26
C GLU A 267 -18.41 9.74 14.92
N LYS A 268 -17.44 10.21 14.13
CA LYS A 268 -16.24 10.90 14.60
C LYS A 268 -16.35 12.41 14.36
N VAL A 269 -17.27 13.04 15.10
CA VAL A 269 -17.63 14.47 14.92
C VAL A 269 -16.42 15.39 14.96
N GLU A 270 -15.48 15.15 15.89
CA GLU A 270 -14.27 15.95 16.03
C GLU A 270 -13.39 15.89 14.78
N ILE A 271 -13.15 14.68 14.23
CA ILE A 271 -12.36 14.50 13.00
C ILE A 271 -13.10 15.13 11.81
N VAL A 272 -14.42 14.95 11.73
CA VAL A 272 -15.25 15.56 10.68
C VAL A 272 -15.14 17.08 10.70
N ASN A 273 -15.17 17.71 11.89
CA ASN A 273 -15.02 19.16 12.02
C ASN A 273 -13.63 19.61 11.60
N LYS A 274 -12.57 18.96 12.09
CA LYS A 274 -11.18 19.24 11.66
C LYS A 274 -11.02 19.12 10.14
N ALA A 275 -11.62 18.09 9.52
CA ALA A 275 -11.57 17.91 8.06
C ALA A 275 -12.31 19.04 7.32
N ARG A 276 -13.46 19.51 7.83
CA ARG A 276 -14.18 20.67 7.27
C ARG A 276 -13.39 21.96 7.39
N ASP A 277 -12.80 22.21 8.56
CA ASP A 277 -11.99 23.41 8.76
C ASP A 277 -10.78 23.42 7.81
N LEU A 278 -10.12 22.27 7.64
CA LEU A 278 -9.06 22.12 6.64
C LEU A 278 -9.59 22.35 5.21
N ALA A 279 -10.74 21.80 4.84
CA ALA A 279 -11.33 22.01 3.52
C ALA A 279 -11.65 23.49 3.26
N ARG A 280 -12.17 24.20 4.27
CA ARG A 280 -12.45 25.64 4.19
C ARG A 280 -11.19 26.47 4.02
N SER A 281 -10.10 26.12 4.72
CA SER A 281 -8.80 26.78 4.55
C SER A 281 -8.21 26.58 3.15
N LEU A 282 -8.67 25.55 2.43
CA LEU A 282 -8.31 25.26 1.03
C LEU A 282 -9.28 25.88 0.01
N GLY A 283 -10.25 26.65 0.47
CA GLY A 283 -11.24 27.33 -0.37
C GLY A 283 -12.45 26.47 -0.78
N GLY A 284 -12.69 25.34 -0.08
CA GLY A 284 -13.84 24.47 -0.34
C GLY A 284 -14.63 24.12 0.91
N ASP A 285 -15.61 23.22 0.78
CA ASP A 285 -16.34 22.65 1.93
C ASP A 285 -16.63 21.15 1.69
N LEU A 286 -16.95 20.43 2.76
CA LEU A 286 -17.26 19.01 2.71
C LEU A 286 -18.75 18.76 2.89
N LEU A 287 -19.33 18.07 1.94
CA LEU A 287 -20.71 17.59 1.98
C LEU A 287 -20.78 16.23 2.69
N PRO A 288 -21.93 15.87 3.28
CA PRO A 288 -22.16 14.50 3.73
C PRO A 288 -21.79 13.48 2.63
N PRO A 289 -21.24 12.32 2.99
CA PRO A 289 -20.85 11.33 1.98
C PRO A 289 -22.01 10.96 1.06
N LYS A 290 -21.75 10.88 -0.26
CA LYS A 290 -22.78 10.48 -1.23
C LYS A 290 -23.32 9.09 -0.92
N GLU A 291 -24.64 8.97 -0.94
CA GLU A 291 -25.33 7.72 -0.67
C GLU A 291 -25.76 7.07 -2.00
N ASN A 292 -25.52 5.76 -2.14
CA ASN A 292 -26.11 5.03 -3.24
C ASN A 292 -27.57 4.64 -2.91
N LEU A 293 -28.37 4.34 -3.92
CA LEU A 293 -29.80 3.97 -3.78
C LEU A 293 -30.02 2.84 -2.75
N LYS A 294 -29.16 1.83 -2.75
CA LYS A 294 -29.23 0.71 -1.77
C LYS A 294 -29.03 1.18 -0.35
N PHE A 295 -28.05 2.07 -0.12
CA PHE A 295 -27.80 2.62 1.20
C PHE A 295 -28.93 3.56 1.65
N LEU A 296 -29.50 4.37 0.74
CA LEU A 296 -30.66 5.23 0.98
C LEU A 296 -31.86 4.41 1.51
N LEU A 297 -32.17 3.28 0.88
CA LEU A 297 -33.27 2.40 1.32
C LEU A 297 -33.00 1.82 2.72
N VAL A 298 -31.80 1.29 2.92
CA VAL A 298 -31.42 0.71 4.22
C VAL A 298 -31.40 1.79 5.30
N ARG A 299 -30.90 3.00 5.01
CA ARG A 299 -30.88 4.13 5.94
C ARG A 299 -32.28 4.59 6.35
N LYS A 300 -33.25 4.65 5.43
CA LYS A 300 -34.65 5.03 5.74
C LYS A 300 -35.24 4.12 6.81
N VAL A 301 -34.88 2.84 6.80
CA VAL A 301 -35.43 1.86 7.76
C VAL A 301 -34.60 1.79 9.05
N PHE A 302 -33.29 1.77 8.96
CA PHE A 302 -32.37 1.46 10.08
C PHE A 302 -31.55 2.65 10.57
N GLY A 303 -31.69 3.83 9.96
CA GLY A 303 -30.86 5.00 10.23
C GLY A 303 -29.43 4.83 9.68
N TRP A 304 -28.63 5.91 9.70
CA TRP A 304 -27.28 5.95 9.11
C TRP A 304 -26.34 4.90 9.71
N LYS A 305 -26.18 4.90 11.04
CA LYS A 305 -25.21 4.06 11.73
C LYS A 305 -25.44 2.56 11.50
N ARG A 306 -26.68 2.10 11.65
CA ARG A 306 -27.05 0.71 11.40
C ARG A 306 -26.98 0.38 9.91
N GLY A 307 -27.45 1.27 9.04
CA GLY A 307 -27.37 1.13 7.59
C GLY A 307 -25.93 0.93 7.09
N LYS A 308 -24.99 1.76 7.56
CA LYS A 308 -23.55 1.62 7.26
C LYS A 308 -23.02 0.26 7.70
N LYS A 309 -23.37 -0.22 8.91
CA LYS A 309 -22.97 -1.54 9.41
C LYS A 309 -23.53 -2.68 8.54
N ILE A 310 -24.79 -2.61 8.16
CA ILE A 310 -25.44 -3.60 7.28
C ILE A 310 -24.73 -3.67 5.93
N MET A 311 -24.51 -2.53 5.28
CA MET A 311 -23.85 -2.51 3.96
C MET A 311 -22.41 -3.03 4.00
N VAL A 312 -21.64 -2.68 5.05
CA VAL A 312 -20.29 -3.21 5.27
C VAL A 312 -20.33 -4.73 5.47
N THR A 313 -21.29 -5.24 6.24
CA THR A 313 -21.46 -6.69 6.49
C THR A 313 -21.83 -7.45 5.22
N LEU A 314 -22.74 -6.92 4.41
CA LEU A 314 -23.11 -7.53 3.13
C LEU A 314 -21.91 -7.58 2.16
N ARG A 315 -21.14 -6.48 2.08
CA ARG A 315 -19.92 -6.44 1.27
C ARG A 315 -18.88 -7.47 1.74
N LYS A 316 -18.67 -7.58 3.07
CA LYS A 316 -17.78 -8.60 3.66
C LYS A 316 -18.24 -10.03 3.35
N ARG A 317 -19.55 -10.32 3.44
CA ARG A 317 -20.09 -11.65 3.09
C ARG A 317 -19.88 -11.99 1.62
N LYS A 318 -20.13 -11.05 0.70
CA LYS A 318 -19.88 -11.24 -0.73
C LYS A 318 -18.39 -11.52 -1.01
N LEU A 319 -17.51 -10.76 -0.38
CA LEU A 319 -16.06 -10.97 -0.49
C LEU A 319 -15.67 -12.35 0.05
N ALA A 320 -16.17 -12.73 1.24
CA ALA A 320 -15.86 -14.02 1.85
C ALA A 320 -16.30 -15.21 0.98
N MET A 321 -17.43 -15.10 0.28
CA MET A 321 -17.86 -16.13 -0.69
C MET A 321 -16.90 -16.25 -1.87
N ALA A 322 -16.47 -15.11 -2.43
CA ALA A 322 -15.50 -15.10 -3.54
C ALA A 322 -14.14 -15.68 -3.12
N VAL A 323 -13.67 -15.33 -1.90
CA VAL A 323 -12.45 -15.85 -1.31
C VAL A 323 -12.52 -17.38 -1.13
N LYS A 324 -13.62 -17.89 -0.53
CA LYS A 324 -13.82 -19.34 -0.33
C LYS A 324 -13.88 -20.11 -1.64
N TRP A 325 -14.51 -19.54 -2.67
CA TRP A 325 -14.56 -20.15 -3.99
C TRP A 325 -13.17 -20.26 -4.62
N ASP A 326 -12.39 -19.21 -4.58
CA ASP A 326 -11.01 -19.21 -5.12
C ASP A 326 -10.09 -20.13 -4.30
N GLU A 327 -10.26 -20.19 -2.97
CA GLU A 327 -9.56 -21.14 -2.09
C GLU A 327 -9.86 -22.60 -2.45
N MET A 328 -11.13 -22.91 -2.70
CA MET A 328 -11.52 -24.27 -3.13
C MET A 328 -10.82 -24.64 -4.45
N LEU A 329 -10.81 -23.73 -5.43
CA LEU A 329 -10.13 -23.93 -6.71
C LEU A 329 -8.61 -24.10 -6.51
N TYR A 330 -8.01 -23.33 -5.63
CA TYR A 330 -6.58 -23.44 -5.31
C TYR A 330 -6.25 -24.84 -4.74
N ARG A 331 -7.06 -25.35 -3.79
CA ARG A 331 -6.87 -26.66 -3.18
C ARG A 331 -7.03 -27.79 -4.22
N VAL A 332 -8.05 -27.68 -5.09
CA VAL A 332 -8.27 -28.68 -6.16
C VAL A 332 -7.08 -28.70 -7.13
N ASN A 333 -6.58 -27.53 -7.55
CA ASN A 333 -5.42 -27.46 -8.45
C ASN A 333 -4.13 -27.97 -7.78
N GLY A 334 -3.96 -27.77 -6.47
CA GLY A 334 -2.82 -28.30 -5.71
C GLY A 334 -2.87 -29.81 -5.44
N LEU A 335 -4.04 -30.46 -5.66
CA LEU A 335 -4.19 -31.91 -5.59
C LEU A 335 -3.98 -32.60 -6.94
N LEU A 336 -3.95 -31.82 -8.04
CA LEU A 336 -3.82 -32.32 -9.40
C LEU A 336 -2.40 -32.10 -10.01
N GLY A 337 -1.52 -31.42 -9.28
CA GLY A 337 -0.10 -31.20 -9.64
C GLY A 337 0.82 -31.74 -8.57
#